data_7d7f4923a99b194cb4561981708e19ad
#
_entry.id   7d7f4923a99b194cb4561981708e19ad
#
_cell.length_a   1.000
_cell.length_b   1.000
_cell.length_c   1.000
_cell.angle_alpha   90.00
_cell.angle_beta   90.00
_cell.angle_gamma   90.00
#
_symmetry.space_group_name_H-M   'P 1'
#
loop_
_entity.id
_entity.type
_entity.pdbx_description
1 polymer ?
#
loop_
_entity_poly.entity_id
_entity_poly.type
_entity_poly.pdbx_seq_one_letter_code
_entity_poly.pdbx_strand_id
1 'polypeptide(L)'
;MNELIDWLLSSSPWVQYRTRLDLLGETERSKDVKAARQAMLDHPQVQALVNELQNWPGPALNRHNDANHPLHKLVFIADLGLRATDPGVDRIADRVLAHQSAEGAFQVKVNIPTHFGGTGQDQFAWMLCDAPSIVYALVKLGVKDRRVKTAVKYLASLIRDNGWPCAATPALGKFHGPGRRSDPCPYANLITLKALAQTREWHDDDVCHLGAETLLSLWAQRKTQRPYLFAMGTDFAKLKAPLIWYDVLHVTEVLTQFEWLRGGGSSPLDKRLGEMIAIVKGKADDQGRFTPESIWQAWRDWDFGQKREPSAWLTLIALRVSKRLSA
;
A
#
# COMPACT_ATOMS: atom_id res chain seq x y z
N MET A 1 5.36 12.38 24.37
CA MET A 1 4.31 11.60 23.64
C MET A 1 3.01 12.38 23.51
N ASN A 2 2.56 13.11 24.56
CA ASN A 2 1.31 13.89 24.47
C ASN A 2 1.35 14.98 23.39
N GLU A 3 2.39 15.83 23.36
CA GLU A 3 2.49 16.92 22.38
C GLU A 3 2.46 16.45 20.91
N LEU A 4 3.09 15.31 20.60
CA LEU A 4 3.06 14.74 19.24
C LEU A 4 1.66 14.23 18.87
N ILE A 5 0.97 13.58 19.79
CA ILE A 5 -0.42 13.14 19.58
C ILE A 5 -1.35 14.35 19.46
N ASP A 6 -1.19 15.38 20.30
CA ASP A 6 -1.98 16.59 20.25
C ASP A 6 -1.81 17.33 18.92
N TRP A 7 -0.56 17.35 18.39
CA TRP A 7 -0.28 17.90 17.06
C TRP A 7 -0.99 17.11 15.95
N LEU A 8 -1.00 15.77 15.99
CA LEU A 8 -1.74 14.95 15.04
C LEU A 8 -3.25 15.16 15.14
N LEU A 9 -3.78 15.32 16.37
CA LEU A 9 -5.19 15.58 16.60
C LEU A 9 -5.62 17.01 16.22
N SER A 10 -4.69 17.95 16.05
CA SER A 10 -4.96 19.30 15.56
C SER A 10 -4.81 19.45 14.04
N SER A 11 -4.45 18.36 13.34
CA SER A 11 -4.20 18.37 11.90
C SER A 11 -5.46 18.03 11.07
N SER A 12 -5.28 17.56 9.84
CA SER A 12 -6.41 17.25 8.93
C SER A 12 -7.36 16.20 9.48
N PRO A 13 -8.67 16.26 9.16
CA PRO A 13 -9.68 15.36 9.72
C PRO A 13 -9.36 13.86 9.56
N TRP A 14 -8.77 13.44 8.44
CA TRP A 14 -8.36 12.06 8.22
C TRP A 14 -7.20 11.64 9.12
N VAL A 15 -6.27 12.55 9.43
CA VAL A 15 -5.20 12.29 10.40
C VAL A 15 -5.78 12.16 11.79
N GLN A 16 -6.68 13.07 12.21
CA GLN A 16 -7.39 12.98 13.48
C GLN A 16 -8.11 11.64 13.62
N TYR A 17 -8.89 11.27 12.61
CA TYR A 17 -9.65 10.02 12.60
C TYR A 17 -8.74 8.79 12.74
N ARG A 18 -7.68 8.72 11.93
CA ARG A 18 -6.75 7.59 11.96
C ARG A 18 -5.89 7.58 13.23
N THR A 19 -5.48 8.74 13.75
CA THR A 19 -4.74 8.84 15.02
C THR A 19 -5.56 8.25 16.17
N ARG A 20 -6.84 8.58 16.27
CA ARG A 20 -7.73 8.05 17.30
C ARG A 20 -7.86 6.54 17.23
N LEU A 21 -8.06 6.00 16.04
CA LEU A 21 -8.17 4.55 15.85
C LEU A 21 -6.83 3.83 16.00
N ASP A 22 -5.82 4.27 15.24
CA ASP A 22 -4.58 3.50 15.07
C ASP A 22 -3.60 3.70 16.23
N LEU A 23 -3.52 4.92 16.80
CA LEU A 23 -2.57 5.22 17.86
C LEU A 23 -3.19 5.23 19.25
N LEU A 24 -4.41 5.75 19.41
CA LEU A 24 -5.06 5.79 20.71
C LEU A 24 -5.90 4.55 21.00
N GLY A 25 -6.24 3.75 20.00
CA GLY A 25 -7.08 2.55 20.16
C GLY A 25 -8.54 2.87 20.54
N GLU A 26 -8.99 4.10 20.22
CA GLU A 26 -10.38 4.47 20.41
C GLU A 26 -11.30 3.65 19.51
N THR A 27 -12.52 3.44 19.95
CA THR A 27 -13.48 2.67 19.18
C THR A 27 -14.24 3.55 18.19
N GLU A 28 -14.74 2.98 17.11
CA GLU A 28 -15.61 3.62 16.12
C GLU A 28 -16.90 4.22 16.74
N ARG A 29 -17.25 3.81 17.96
CA ARG A 29 -18.44 4.31 18.68
C ARG A 29 -18.16 5.60 19.44
N SER A 30 -16.91 5.95 19.67
CA SER A 30 -16.48 7.19 20.34
C SER A 30 -17.05 8.41 19.62
N LYS A 31 -17.47 9.41 20.38
CA LYS A 31 -18.02 10.67 19.85
C LYS A 31 -16.98 11.38 18.98
N ASP A 32 -15.76 11.44 19.44
CA ASP A 32 -14.69 12.15 18.76
C ASP A 32 -14.22 11.44 17.48
N VAL A 33 -14.21 10.09 17.48
CA VAL A 33 -13.95 9.30 16.27
C VAL A 33 -15.03 9.56 15.22
N LYS A 34 -16.30 9.56 15.62
CA LYS A 34 -17.43 9.87 14.72
C LYS A 34 -17.34 11.28 14.16
N ALA A 35 -17.02 12.27 15.00
CA ALA A 35 -16.85 13.65 14.57
C ALA A 35 -15.70 13.81 13.57
N ALA A 36 -14.53 13.27 13.88
CA ALA A 36 -13.38 13.31 12.97
C ALA A 36 -13.67 12.59 11.64
N ARG A 37 -14.38 11.44 11.70
CA ARG A 37 -14.80 10.70 10.50
C ARG A 37 -15.76 11.51 9.63
N GLN A 38 -16.77 12.14 10.23
CA GLN A 38 -17.72 12.97 9.50
C GLN A 38 -17.00 14.16 8.84
N ALA A 39 -16.15 14.86 9.59
CA ALA A 39 -15.35 15.96 9.06
C ALA A 39 -14.45 15.52 7.91
N MET A 40 -13.90 14.29 7.95
CA MET A 40 -13.13 13.72 6.85
C MET A 40 -14.01 13.48 5.61
N LEU A 41 -15.19 12.89 5.77
CA LEU A 41 -16.11 12.62 4.66
C LEU A 41 -16.62 13.90 3.99
N ASP A 42 -16.82 14.95 4.78
CA ASP A 42 -17.30 16.26 4.31
C ASP A 42 -16.17 17.11 3.70
N HIS A 43 -14.91 16.68 3.85
CA HIS A 43 -13.77 17.47 3.39
C HIS A 43 -13.67 17.51 1.86
N PRO A 44 -13.53 18.72 1.23
CA PRO A 44 -13.53 18.86 -0.22
C PRO A 44 -12.49 18.00 -0.95
N GLN A 45 -11.29 17.83 -0.39
CA GLN A 45 -10.26 16.99 -0.99
C GLN A 45 -10.66 15.51 -1.02
N VAL A 46 -11.32 15.02 0.02
CA VAL A 46 -11.79 13.62 0.07
C VAL A 46 -12.94 13.42 -0.90
N GLN A 47 -13.88 14.35 -0.94
CA GLN A 47 -15.00 14.32 -1.90
C GLN A 47 -14.51 14.40 -3.36
N ALA A 48 -13.48 15.20 -3.64
CA ALA A 48 -12.88 15.28 -4.97
C ALA A 48 -12.29 13.93 -5.40
N LEU A 49 -11.58 13.21 -4.51
CA LEU A 49 -11.08 11.86 -4.80
C LEU A 49 -12.21 10.86 -5.08
N VAL A 50 -13.27 10.88 -4.25
CA VAL A 50 -14.42 10.00 -4.45
C VAL A 50 -15.11 10.29 -5.78
N ASN A 51 -15.33 11.57 -6.10
CA ASN A 51 -15.95 11.98 -7.36
C ASN A 51 -15.12 11.58 -8.58
N GLU A 52 -13.80 11.74 -8.52
CA GLU A 52 -12.91 11.31 -9.59
C GLU A 52 -12.97 9.78 -9.80
N LEU A 53 -12.93 9.02 -8.71
CA LEU A 53 -12.96 7.56 -8.74
C LEU A 53 -14.30 7.00 -9.26
N GLN A 54 -15.39 7.76 -9.23
CA GLN A 54 -16.64 7.36 -9.89
C GLN A 54 -16.47 7.18 -11.41
N ASN A 55 -15.40 7.69 -12.01
CA ASN A 55 -15.06 7.49 -13.41
C ASN A 55 -14.11 6.29 -13.63
N TRP A 56 -14.00 5.37 -12.65
CA TRP A 56 -13.22 4.14 -12.81
C TRP A 56 -13.57 3.42 -14.12
N PRO A 57 -12.58 2.92 -14.88
CA PRO A 57 -11.15 2.77 -14.57
C PRO A 57 -10.28 4.00 -14.92
N GLY A 58 -10.82 5.04 -15.52
CA GLY A 58 -10.08 6.20 -15.98
C GLY A 58 -9.17 5.91 -17.19
N PRO A 59 -8.04 6.64 -17.34
CA PRO A 59 -7.08 6.41 -18.40
C PRO A 59 -6.35 5.06 -18.24
N ALA A 60 -5.65 4.63 -19.29
CA ALA A 60 -4.83 3.42 -19.19
C ALA A 60 -3.57 3.67 -18.33
N LEU A 61 -3.26 2.70 -17.47
CA LEU A 61 -2.06 2.71 -16.66
C LEU A 61 -0.85 2.41 -17.55
N ASN A 62 0.08 3.33 -17.64
CA ASN A 62 1.33 3.20 -18.42
C ASN A 62 2.53 2.82 -17.55
N ARG A 63 2.46 3.11 -16.25
CA ARG A 63 3.53 2.81 -15.27
C ARG A 63 2.91 2.48 -13.92
N HIS A 64 3.37 1.44 -13.27
CA HIS A 64 2.89 1.03 -11.94
C HIS A 64 2.99 2.12 -10.86
N ASN A 65 3.91 3.06 -11.03
CA ASN A 65 4.13 4.19 -10.12
C ASN A 65 3.55 5.52 -10.64
N ASP A 66 2.61 5.48 -11.59
CA ASP A 66 1.88 6.69 -11.98
C ASP A 66 0.97 7.14 -10.83
N ALA A 67 1.50 8.03 -10.00
CA ALA A 67 0.83 8.50 -8.80
C ALA A 67 -0.50 9.22 -9.04
N ASN A 68 -0.77 9.66 -10.26
CA ASN A 68 -2.04 10.28 -10.63
C ASN A 68 -3.14 9.27 -11.01
N HIS A 69 -2.75 8.01 -11.27
CA HIS A 69 -3.69 7.01 -11.74
C HIS A 69 -4.77 6.67 -10.69
N PRO A 70 -6.04 6.46 -11.07
CA PRO A 70 -7.14 6.10 -10.17
C PRO A 70 -6.85 4.89 -9.27
N LEU A 71 -6.02 3.94 -9.69
CA LEU A 71 -5.59 2.82 -8.86
C LEU A 71 -5.00 3.27 -7.51
N HIS A 72 -4.12 4.28 -7.53
CA HIS A 72 -3.48 4.76 -6.31
C HIS A 72 -4.41 5.64 -5.46
N LYS A 73 -5.35 6.33 -6.10
CA LYS A 73 -6.41 7.08 -5.42
C LYS A 73 -7.39 6.14 -4.72
N LEU A 74 -7.71 4.99 -5.35
CA LEU A 74 -8.53 3.95 -4.73
C LEU A 74 -7.86 3.37 -3.47
N VAL A 75 -6.56 3.08 -3.54
CA VAL A 75 -5.77 2.65 -2.37
C VAL A 75 -5.80 3.72 -1.29
N PHE A 76 -5.63 4.98 -1.65
CA PHE A 76 -5.54 6.06 -0.69
C PHE A 76 -6.86 6.33 0.04
N ILE A 77 -8.02 6.30 -0.62
CA ILE A 77 -9.31 6.43 0.09
C ILE A 77 -9.53 5.28 1.08
N ALA A 78 -9.04 4.08 0.76
CA ALA A 78 -9.05 2.95 1.70
C ALA A 78 -8.09 3.19 2.89
N ASP A 79 -6.92 3.80 2.66
CA ASP A 79 -5.97 4.19 3.71
C ASP A 79 -6.52 5.28 4.64
N LEU A 80 -7.28 6.23 4.10
CA LEU A 80 -8.01 7.23 4.89
C LEU A 80 -9.06 6.59 5.82
N GLY A 81 -9.57 5.41 5.46
CA GLY A 81 -10.58 4.67 6.23
C GLY A 81 -12.01 4.88 5.74
N LEU A 82 -12.18 5.22 4.45
CA LEU A 82 -13.50 5.17 3.82
C LEU A 82 -14.01 3.73 3.79
N ARG A 83 -15.32 3.58 3.64
CA ARG A 83 -16.03 2.29 3.61
C ARG A 83 -16.87 2.17 2.36
N ALA A 84 -17.13 0.97 1.93
CA ALA A 84 -18.02 0.69 0.81
C ALA A 84 -19.45 1.24 0.99
N THR A 85 -19.85 1.50 2.23
CA THR A 85 -21.15 2.10 2.58
C THR A 85 -21.16 3.63 2.59
N ASP A 86 -20.01 4.28 2.36
CA ASP A 86 -19.94 5.75 2.32
C ASP A 86 -20.47 6.30 0.99
N PRO A 87 -21.01 7.51 0.96
CA PRO A 87 -21.60 8.08 -0.24
C PRO A 87 -20.65 8.04 -1.46
N GLY A 88 -21.07 7.37 -2.53
CA GLY A 88 -20.34 7.24 -3.79
C GLY A 88 -19.28 6.16 -3.82
N VAL A 89 -18.86 5.60 -2.68
CA VAL A 89 -17.86 4.52 -2.61
C VAL A 89 -18.45 3.18 -3.06
N ASP A 90 -19.74 2.95 -2.81
CA ASP A 90 -20.50 1.81 -3.32
C ASP A 90 -20.38 1.68 -4.85
N ARG A 91 -20.63 2.79 -5.57
CA ARG A 91 -20.53 2.83 -7.03
C ARG A 91 -19.11 2.58 -7.54
N ILE A 92 -18.11 3.09 -6.81
CA ILE A 92 -16.70 2.81 -7.13
C ILE A 92 -16.43 1.31 -7.00
N ALA A 93 -16.85 0.72 -5.88
CA ALA A 93 -16.68 -0.72 -5.63
C ALA A 93 -17.35 -1.56 -6.73
N ASP A 94 -18.59 -1.25 -7.14
CA ASP A 94 -19.30 -1.95 -8.20
C ASP A 94 -18.57 -1.89 -9.53
N ARG A 95 -18.04 -0.72 -9.91
CA ARG A 95 -17.25 -0.55 -11.14
C ARG A 95 -15.94 -1.34 -11.12
N VAL A 96 -15.26 -1.36 -9.97
CA VAL A 96 -14.04 -2.16 -9.79
C VAL A 96 -14.35 -3.65 -9.89
N LEU A 97 -15.40 -4.10 -9.20
CA LEU A 97 -15.85 -5.50 -9.20
C LEU A 97 -16.28 -6.00 -10.60
N ALA A 98 -16.71 -5.12 -11.49
CA ALA A 98 -17.09 -5.48 -12.85
C ALA A 98 -15.91 -5.96 -13.73
N HIS A 99 -14.67 -5.67 -13.31
CA HIS A 99 -13.46 -6.00 -14.06
C HIS A 99 -12.64 -7.11 -13.38
N GLN A 100 -13.27 -8.23 -13.07
CA GLN A 100 -12.56 -9.44 -12.63
C GLN A 100 -12.30 -10.35 -13.82
N SER A 101 -11.08 -10.86 -13.92
CA SER A 101 -10.71 -11.85 -14.95
C SER A 101 -11.31 -13.21 -14.65
N ALA A 102 -11.33 -14.10 -15.65
CA ALA A 102 -11.83 -15.48 -15.50
C ALA A 102 -11.01 -16.28 -14.46
N GLU A 103 -9.73 -15.98 -14.33
CA GLU A 103 -8.83 -16.60 -13.35
C GLU A 103 -9.10 -16.11 -11.91
N GLY A 104 -9.72 -14.95 -11.77
CA GLY A 104 -10.10 -14.38 -10.48
C GLY A 104 -9.39 -13.09 -10.08
N ALA A 105 -8.34 -12.65 -10.79
CA ALA A 105 -7.68 -11.39 -10.48
C ALA A 105 -8.53 -10.19 -10.95
N PHE A 106 -8.49 -9.08 -10.20
CA PHE A 106 -9.02 -7.83 -10.69
C PHE A 106 -8.08 -7.18 -11.71
N GLN A 107 -8.67 -6.54 -12.71
CA GLN A 107 -7.96 -5.96 -13.84
C GLN A 107 -7.97 -4.43 -13.75
N VAL A 108 -6.90 -3.82 -14.24
CA VAL A 108 -6.84 -2.40 -14.57
C VAL A 108 -6.82 -2.22 -16.08
N LYS A 109 -7.23 -1.06 -16.54
CA LYS A 109 -7.02 -0.67 -17.94
C LYS A 109 -5.56 -0.30 -18.11
N VAL A 110 -4.84 -0.97 -19.02
CA VAL A 110 -3.40 -0.79 -19.26
C VAL A 110 -3.13 -0.61 -20.74
N ASN A 111 -2.02 0.05 -21.06
CA ASN A 111 -1.45 0.10 -22.38
C ASN A 111 0.05 -0.23 -22.29
N ILE A 112 0.43 -1.40 -22.77
CA ILE A 112 1.82 -1.82 -22.82
C ILE A 112 2.31 -1.67 -24.26
N PRO A 113 3.28 -0.77 -24.52
CA PRO A 113 3.84 -0.58 -25.85
C PRO A 113 4.43 -1.86 -26.44
N THR A 114 4.41 -1.98 -27.76
CA THR A 114 4.88 -3.18 -28.47
C THR A 114 6.38 -3.47 -28.26
N HIS A 115 7.20 -2.43 -28.10
CA HIS A 115 8.63 -2.60 -27.82
C HIS A 115 8.92 -3.17 -26.43
N PHE A 116 7.94 -3.17 -25.51
CA PHE A 116 7.98 -3.90 -24.24
C PHE A 116 7.29 -5.27 -24.30
N GLY A 117 6.93 -5.74 -25.49
CA GLY A 117 6.26 -7.03 -25.71
C GLY A 117 4.76 -7.01 -25.48
N GLY A 118 4.16 -5.83 -25.34
CA GLY A 118 2.71 -5.66 -25.24
C GLY A 118 2.02 -5.49 -26.60
N THR A 119 0.74 -5.15 -26.59
CA THR A 119 -0.11 -4.97 -27.78
C THR A 119 -0.10 -3.54 -28.32
N GLY A 120 0.31 -2.56 -27.53
CA GLY A 120 0.23 -1.14 -27.87
C GLY A 120 -1.20 -0.57 -27.86
N GLN A 121 -2.17 -1.33 -27.34
CA GLN A 121 -3.57 -0.94 -27.25
C GLN A 121 -4.07 -0.92 -25.81
N ASP A 122 -5.07 -0.09 -25.53
CA ASP A 122 -5.77 -0.08 -24.26
C ASP A 122 -6.55 -1.38 -24.08
N GLN A 123 -6.30 -2.07 -23.00
CA GLN A 123 -7.02 -3.31 -22.66
C GLN A 123 -7.11 -3.52 -21.14
N PHE A 124 -8.12 -4.25 -20.70
CA PHE A 124 -8.18 -4.72 -19.32
C PHE A 124 -7.25 -5.91 -19.12
N ALA A 125 -6.38 -5.79 -18.13
CA ALA A 125 -5.42 -6.82 -17.82
C ALA A 125 -5.08 -6.80 -16.33
N TRP A 126 -4.65 -7.94 -15.79
CA TRP A 126 -4.06 -7.99 -14.47
C TRP A 126 -2.55 -8.20 -14.53
N MET A 127 -1.86 -7.56 -13.60
CA MET A 127 -0.45 -7.79 -13.31
C MET A 127 -0.28 -7.87 -11.79
N LEU A 128 0.66 -8.68 -11.33
CA LEU A 128 0.97 -8.75 -9.88
C LEU A 128 1.55 -7.44 -9.31
N CYS A 129 1.88 -6.50 -10.17
CA CYS A 129 2.26 -5.14 -9.76
C CYS A 129 1.07 -4.21 -9.49
N ASP A 130 -0.18 -4.60 -9.82
CA ASP A 130 -1.36 -3.73 -9.73
C ASP A 130 -2.55 -4.42 -9.07
N ALA A 131 -2.88 -5.65 -9.48
CA ALA A 131 -4.04 -6.39 -9.00
C ALA A 131 -4.12 -6.51 -7.47
N PRO A 132 -3.01 -6.75 -6.73
CA PRO A 132 -3.06 -6.79 -5.27
C PRO A 132 -3.46 -5.46 -4.64
N SER A 133 -3.14 -4.32 -5.27
CA SER A 133 -3.54 -3.00 -4.78
C SER A 133 -5.06 -2.80 -4.83
N ILE A 134 -5.72 -3.36 -5.86
CA ILE A 134 -7.19 -3.38 -5.94
C ILE A 134 -7.76 -4.24 -4.82
N VAL A 135 -7.23 -5.45 -4.64
CA VAL A 135 -7.69 -6.37 -3.57
C VAL A 135 -7.52 -5.72 -2.20
N TYR A 136 -6.35 -5.12 -1.94
CA TYR A 136 -6.11 -4.36 -0.72
C TYR A 136 -7.19 -3.31 -0.47
N ALA A 137 -7.48 -2.49 -1.47
CA ALA A 137 -8.46 -1.43 -1.34
C ALA A 137 -9.86 -1.97 -1.06
N LEU A 138 -10.32 -2.97 -1.82
CA LEU A 138 -11.66 -3.57 -1.65
C LEU A 138 -11.82 -4.22 -0.27
N VAL A 139 -10.82 -4.95 0.22
CA VAL A 139 -10.86 -5.55 1.55
C VAL A 139 -10.92 -4.47 2.62
N LYS A 140 -10.07 -3.45 2.51
CA LYS A 140 -9.99 -2.38 3.50
C LYS A 140 -11.21 -1.46 3.50
N LEU A 141 -11.86 -1.26 2.36
CA LEU A 141 -13.15 -0.59 2.24
C LEU A 141 -14.31 -1.44 2.83
N GLY A 142 -14.05 -2.68 3.18
CA GLY A 142 -15.05 -3.59 3.75
C GLY A 142 -16.03 -4.17 2.73
N VAL A 143 -15.64 -4.27 1.46
CA VAL A 143 -16.46 -4.87 0.39
C VAL A 143 -16.64 -6.36 0.65
N LYS A 144 -17.88 -6.76 0.91
CA LYS A 144 -18.24 -8.17 1.18
C LYS A 144 -18.80 -8.83 -0.08
N ASP A 145 -17.91 -9.17 -1.00
CA ASP A 145 -18.26 -9.84 -2.25
C ASP A 145 -17.41 -11.12 -2.43
N ARG A 146 -18.02 -12.17 -2.99
CA ARG A 146 -17.32 -13.45 -3.25
C ARG A 146 -16.13 -13.24 -4.21
N ARG A 147 -16.23 -12.30 -5.15
CA ARG A 147 -15.17 -11.97 -6.10
C ARG A 147 -13.90 -11.51 -5.40
N VAL A 148 -14.01 -10.77 -4.29
CA VAL A 148 -12.85 -10.32 -3.50
C VAL A 148 -12.14 -11.53 -2.88
N LYS A 149 -12.89 -12.47 -2.29
CA LYS A 149 -12.30 -13.70 -1.73
C LYS A 149 -11.63 -14.56 -2.80
N THR A 150 -12.24 -14.67 -3.98
CA THR A 150 -11.65 -15.38 -5.11
C THR A 150 -10.33 -14.72 -5.53
N ALA A 151 -10.29 -13.37 -5.62
CA ALA A 151 -9.08 -12.64 -5.98
C ALA A 151 -7.95 -12.82 -4.95
N VAL A 152 -8.26 -12.76 -3.65
CA VAL A 152 -7.27 -13.03 -2.58
C VAL A 152 -6.63 -14.39 -2.76
N LYS A 153 -7.45 -15.44 -2.92
CA LYS A 153 -6.95 -16.82 -3.11
C LYS A 153 -6.14 -16.99 -4.38
N TYR A 154 -6.57 -16.36 -5.47
CA TYR A 154 -5.86 -16.42 -6.74
C TYR A 154 -4.48 -15.73 -6.62
N LEU A 155 -4.40 -14.54 -6.04
CA LEU A 155 -3.12 -13.86 -5.83
C LEU A 155 -2.17 -14.67 -4.94
N ALA A 156 -2.68 -15.29 -3.88
CA ALA A 156 -1.89 -16.17 -3.02
C ALA A 156 -1.33 -17.36 -3.80
N SER A 157 -2.13 -18.00 -4.68
CA SER A 157 -1.72 -19.16 -5.46
C SER A 157 -0.64 -18.90 -6.52
N LEU A 158 -0.36 -17.64 -6.83
CA LEU A 158 0.66 -17.27 -7.81
C LEU A 158 2.09 -17.24 -7.24
N ILE A 159 2.27 -17.49 -5.96
CA ILE A 159 3.58 -17.57 -5.33
C ILE A 159 4.36 -18.79 -5.85
N ARG A 160 5.68 -18.64 -5.94
CA ARG A 160 6.63 -19.71 -6.27
C ARG A 160 7.52 -19.97 -5.06
N ASP A 161 8.36 -20.99 -5.13
CA ASP A 161 9.30 -21.36 -4.07
C ASP A 161 10.25 -20.23 -3.65
N ASN A 162 10.39 -19.19 -4.47
CA ASN A 162 11.22 -18.02 -4.20
C ASN A 162 10.43 -16.71 -4.09
N GLY A 163 9.11 -16.78 -3.88
CA GLY A 163 8.21 -15.61 -3.76
C GLY A 163 7.43 -15.30 -5.03
N TRP A 164 6.65 -14.21 -4.99
CA TRP A 164 5.85 -13.79 -6.15
C TRP A 164 6.71 -13.27 -7.29
N PRO A 165 6.52 -13.79 -8.52
CA PRO A 165 7.23 -13.32 -9.70
C PRO A 165 6.63 -12.01 -10.24
N CYS A 166 7.30 -11.42 -11.24
CA CYS A 166 6.62 -10.46 -12.11
C CYS A 166 5.71 -11.24 -13.08
N ALA A 167 4.44 -11.42 -12.71
CA ALA A 167 3.45 -12.14 -13.51
C ALA A 167 2.34 -11.21 -14.00
N ALA A 168 1.83 -11.53 -15.19
CA ALA A 168 0.75 -10.80 -15.83
C ALA A 168 -0.16 -11.79 -16.58
N THR A 169 -1.37 -11.35 -16.92
CA THR A 169 -2.27 -12.13 -17.75
C THR A 169 -1.64 -12.46 -19.11
N PRO A 170 -1.87 -13.67 -19.66
CA PRO A 170 -1.41 -14.03 -21.00
C PRO A 170 -1.90 -13.07 -22.11
N ALA A 171 -3.00 -12.37 -21.89
CA ALA A 171 -3.52 -11.37 -22.82
C ALA A 171 -2.54 -10.21 -23.12
N LEU A 172 -1.56 -9.98 -22.24
CA LEU A 172 -0.48 -8.99 -22.45
C LEU A 172 0.68 -9.51 -23.32
N GLY A 173 0.52 -10.67 -23.96
CA GLY A 173 1.51 -11.24 -24.87
C GLY A 173 2.79 -11.68 -24.18
N LYS A 174 3.95 -11.20 -24.68
CA LYS A 174 5.27 -11.55 -24.14
C LYS A 174 5.74 -10.58 -23.05
N PHE A 175 4.93 -9.65 -22.63
CA PHE A 175 5.29 -8.66 -21.62
C PHE A 175 5.74 -9.33 -20.32
N HIS A 176 6.82 -8.84 -19.78
CA HIS A 176 7.28 -9.11 -18.42
C HIS A 176 8.04 -7.87 -17.90
N GLY A 177 8.09 -7.71 -16.59
CA GLY A 177 8.83 -6.62 -15.94
C GLY A 177 10.35 -6.79 -16.07
N PRO A 178 11.12 -5.83 -15.56
CA PRO A 178 12.57 -5.89 -15.54
C PRO A 178 13.05 -7.08 -14.69
N GLY A 179 14.15 -7.68 -15.08
CA GLY A 179 14.72 -8.85 -14.42
C GLY A 179 14.47 -10.15 -15.17
N ARG A 180 14.96 -11.24 -14.62
CA ARG A 180 14.76 -12.57 -15.20
C ARG A 180 13.38 -13.11 -14.82
N ARG A 181 12.79 -13.92 -15.68
CA ARG A 181 11.48 -14.56 -15.38
C ARG A 181 11.52 -15.48 -14.16
N SER A 182 12.70 -16.00 -13.83
CA SER A 182 12.92 -16.83 -12.63
C SER A 182 13.01 -16.04 -11.34
N ASP A 183 13.30 -14.73 -11.42
CA ASP A 183 13.52 -13.90 -10.23
C ASP A 183 12.18 -13.54 -9.56
N PRO A 184 12.16 -13.44 -8.23
CA PRO A 184 11.02 -12.85 -7.54
C PRO A 184 10.94 -11.34 -7.81
N CYS A 185 9.75 -10.82 -7.84
CA CYS A 185 9.55 -9.37 -7.99
C CYS A 185 9.36 -8.72 -6.60
N PRO A 186 10.28 -7.85 -6.14
CA PRO A 186 10.14 -7.22 -4.82
C PRO A 186 8.84 -6.46 -4.66
N TYR A 187 8.39 -5.76 -5.71
CA TYR A 187 7.16 -4.99 -5.65
C TYR A 187 5.92 -5.89 -5.61
N ALA A 188 5.87 -6.95 -6.41
CA ALA A 188 4.76 -7.90 -6.35
C ALA A 188 4.67 -8.57 -4.97
N ASN A 189 5.81 -8.94 -4.36
CA ASN A 189 5.83 -9.47 -3.00
C ASN A 189 5.29 -8.45 -2.00
N LEU A 190 5.75 -7.19 -2.07
CA LEU A 190 5.31 -6.13 -1.16
C LEU A 190 3.81 -5.90 -1.21
N ILE A 191 3.23 -5.67 -2.40
CA ILE A 191 1.81 -5.32 -2.49
C ILE A 191 0.88 -6.51 -2.33
N THR A 192 1.34 -7.73 -2.65
CA THR A 192 0.56 -8.93 -2.34
C THR A 192 0.51 -9.17 -0.84
N LEU A 193 1.63 -9.06 -0.13
CA LEU A 193 1.64 -9.10 1.34
C LEU A 193 0.78 -7.99 1.94
N LYS A 194 0.82 -6.77 1.40
CA LYS A 194 -0.05 -5.67 1.83
C LYS A 194 -1.53 -6.04 1.74
N ALA A 195 -1.94 -6.72 0.66
CA ALA A 195 -3.31 -7.16 0.46
C ALA A 195 -3.69 -8.31 1.42
N LEU A 196 -2.84 -9.33 1.55
CA LEU A 196 -3.08 -10.49 2.40
C LEU A 196 -3.11 -10.11 3.89
N ALA A 197 -2.29 -9.16 4.33
CA ALA A 197 -2.27 -8.65 5.69
C ALA A 197 -3.60 -7.99 6.15
N GLN A 198 -4.55 -7.74 5.25
CA GLN A 198 -5.84 -7.18 5.63
C GLN A 198 -6.85 -8.22 6.11
N THR A 199 -6.52 -9.51 6.01
CA THR A 199 -7.38 -10.62 6.42
C THR A 199 -6.63 -11.55 7.37
N ARG A 200 -7.19 -11.75 8.56
CA ARG A 200 -6.52 -12.48 9.65
C ARG A 200 -6.15 -13.93 9.27
N GLU A 201 -6.92 -14.56 8.39
CA GLU A 201 -6.67 -15.92 7.92
C GLU A 201 -5.31 -16.10 7.23
N TRP A 202 -4.72 -15.02 6.71
CA TRP A 202 -3.44 -15.03 6.00
C TRP A 202 -2.24 -14.59 6.86
N HIS A 203 -2.47 -14.12 8.09
CA HIS A 203 -1.37 -13.55 8.90
C HIS A 203 -0.28 -14.56 9.25
N ASP A 204 -0.62 -15.82 9.40
CA ASP A 204 0.31 -16.89 9.76
C ASP A 204 0.31 -18.02 8.70
N ASP A 205 -0.04 -17.68 7.46
CA ASP A 205 -0.04 -18.60 6.34
C ASP A 205 1.36 -18.72 5.73
N ASP A 206 1.77 -19.93 5.33
CA ASP A 206 3.08 -20.21 4.73
C ASP A 206 3.38 -19.31 3.53
N VAL A 207 2.36 -18.93 2.76
CA VAL A 207 2.45 -17.99 1.63
C VAL A 207 2.97 -16.62 2.10
N CYS A 208 2.48 -16.12 3.23
CA CYS A 208 2.94 -14.85 3.78
C CYS A 208 4.34 -14.95 4.39
N HIS A 209 4.66 -16.07 5.05
CA HIS A 209 6.01 -16.34 5.52
C HIS A 209 7.03 -16.34 4.36
N LEU A 210 6.74 -17.07 3.28
CA LEU A 210 7.61 -17.13 2.11
C LEU A 210 7.78 -15.77 1.42
N GLY A 211 6.67 -15.03 1.23
CA GLY A 211 6.73 -13.71 0.60
C GLY A 211 7.52 -12.68 1.43
N ALA A 212 7.35 -12.69 2.74
CA ALA A 212 8.10 -11.82 3.64
C ALA A 212 9.58 -12.20 3.69
N GLU A 213 9.90 -13.49 3.78
CA GLU A 213 11.28 -13.97 3.72
C GLU A 213 11.95 -13.57 2.40
N THR A 214 11.22 -13.63 1.29
CA THR A 214 11.69 -13.15 -0.01
C THR A 214 12.11 -11.68 0.05
N LEU A 215 11.25 -10.79 0.58
CA LEU A 215 11.59 -9.37 0.73
C LEU A 215 12.80 -9.14 1.62
N LEU A 216 12.87 -9.82 2.75
CA LEU A 216 13.96 -9.70 3.71
C LEU A 216 15.29 -10.22 3.13
N SER A 217 15.25 -11.31 2.39
CA SER A 217 16.43 -11.86 1.70
C SER A 217 16.92 -10.94 0.59
N LEU A 218 16.01 -10.35 -0.21
CA LEU A 218 16.36 -9.37 -1.23
C LEU A 218 16.98 -8.11 -0.62
N TRP A 219 16.48 -7.65 0.53
CA TRP A 219 17.08 -6.56 1.30
C TRP A 219 18.50 -6.92 1.77
N ALA A 220 18.68 -8.07 2.39
CA ALA A 220 19.99 -8.52 2.87
C ALA A 220 21.04 -8.60 1.75
N GLN A 221 20.61 -9.04 0.56
CA GLN A 221 21.47 -9.25 -0.60
C GLN A 221 21.60 -8.01 -1.51
N ARG A 222 21.01 -6.86 -1.14
CA ARG A 222 20.94 -5.66 -1.98
C ARG A 222 22.26 -5.13 -2.50
N LYS A 223 23.35 -5.36 -1.77
CA LYS A 223 24.69 -4.91 -2.14
C LYS A 223 25.38 -5.83 -3.13
N THR A 224 25.07 -7.12 -3.10
CA THR A 224 25.71 -8.17 -3.89
C THR A 224 24.92 -8.52 -5.14
N GLN A 225 23.65 -8.83 -4.99
CA GLN A 225 22.78 -9.24 -6.10
C GLN A 225 22.11 -8.06 -6.83
N ARG A 226 22.12 -6.87 -6.21
CA ARG A 226 21.49 -5.66 -6.73
C ARG A 226 20.07 -5.91 -7.26
N PRO A 227 19.18 -6.53 -6.45
CA PRO A 227 17.82 -6.76 -6.89
C PRO A 227 17.18 -5.44 -7.25
N TYR A 228 16.47 -5.44 -8.38
CA TYR A 228 15.72 -4.27 -8.80
C TYR A 228 14.88 -3.77 -7.64
N LEU A 229 14.87 -2.45 -7.42
CA LEU A 229 14.21 -1.72 -6.34
C LEU A 229 15.06 -1.55 -5.08
N PHE A 230 15.61 -2.55 -4.45
CA PHE A 230 16.47 -2.39 -3.28
C PHE A 230 17.86 -1.84 -3.62
N ALA A 231 18.26 -1.93 -4.89
CA ALA A 231 19.53 -1.40 -5.39
C ALA A 231 19.43 0.05 -5.90
N MET A 232 18.28 0.73 -5.77
CA MET A 232 18.08 2.11 -6.25
C MET A 232 18.75 3.18 -5.38
N GLY A 233 19.75 2.81 -4.61
CA GLY A 233 20.56 3.74 -3.84
C GLY A 233 19.75 4.48 -2.77
N THR A 234 19.89 5.81 -2.73
CA THR A 234 19.24 6.63 -1.70
C THR A 234 17.73 6.76 -1.85
N ASP A 235 17.18 6.47 -3.04
CA ASP A 235 15.74 6.63 -3.29
C ASP A 235 14.88 5.70 -2.47
N PHE A 236 15.33 4.46 -2.24
CA PHE A 236 14.62 3.50 -1.39
C PHE A 236 14.51 4.00 0.05
N ALA A 237 15.53 4.70 0.55
CA ALA A 237 15.56 5.20 1.91
C ALA A 237 14.78 6.51 2.12
N LYS A 238 14.32 7.19 1.06
CA LYS A 238 13.58 8.45 1.17
C LYS A 238 12.14 8.21 1.59
N LEU A 239 11.70 8.95 2.60
CA LEU A 239 10.31 8.91 3.05
C LEU A 239 9.41 9.73 2.12
N LYS A 240 8.27 9.14 1.76
CA LYS A 240 7.23 9.79 0.94
C LYS A 240 5.86 9.19 1.24
N ALA A 241 4.83 9.96 0.92
CA ALA A 241 3.44 9.52 0.98
C ALA A 241 2.68 10.05 -0.25
N PRO A 242 1.56 9.42 -0.63
CA PRO A 242 1.06 8.15 -0.14
C PRO A 242 1.97 6.98 -0.54
N LEU A 243 1.77 5.81 0.07
CA LEU A 243 2.59 4.60 -0.16
C LEU A 243 2.21 3.94 -1.50
N ILE A 244 2.68 4.51 -2.61
CA ILE A 244 2.38 4.08 -3.98
C ILE A 244 3.41 3.10 -4.50
N TRP A 245 4.69 3.49 -4.44
CA TRP A 245 5.79 2.66 -4.87
C TRP A 245 6.48 2.07 -3.64
N TYR A 246 7.50 1.26 -3.82
CA TYR A 246 8.22 0.76 -2.66
C TYR A 246 9.26 1.78 -2.20
N ASP A 247 9.31 1.97 -0.93
CA ASP A 247 10.32 2.66 -0.16
C ASP A 247 10.43 2.00 1.22
N VAL A 248 11.39 2.43 2.01
CA VAL A 248 11.66 1.82 3.32
C VAL A 248 10.46 1.88 4.27
N LEU A 249 9.66 2.97 4.19
CA LEU A 249 8.46 3.10 5.03
C LEU A 249 7.35 2.17 4.54
N HIS A 250 7.14 2.05 3.22
CA HIS A 250 6.14 1.15 2.68
C HIS A 250 6.44 -0.32 3.05
N VAL A 251 7.71 -0.74 2.90
CA VAL A 251 8.12 -2.11 3.26
C VAL A 251 7.95 -2.36 4.75
N THR A 252 8.40 -1.44 5.62
CA THR A 252 8.27 -1.61 7.07
C THR A 252 6.82 -1.54 7.54
N GLU A 253 5.98 -0.69 6.92
CA GLU A 253 4.55 -0.60 7.21
C GLU A 253 3.83 -1.92 6.91
N VAL A 254 4.18 -2.59 5.81
CA VAL A 254 3.61 -3.89 5.46
C VAL A 254 4.14 -5.00 6.35
N LEU A 255 5.46 -5.15 6.48
CA LEU A 255 6.07 -6.26 7.22
C LEU A 255 5.73 -6.23 8.71
N THR A 256 5.59 -5.05 9.31
CA THR A 256 5.18 -4.95 10.72
C THR A 256 3.71 -5.29 10.98
N GLN A 257 2.90 -5.59 9.98
CA GLN A 257 1.56 -6.12 10.18
C GLN A 257 1.59 -7.60 10.60
N PHE A 258 2.65 -8.33 10.27
CA PHE A 258 2.85 -9.73 10.63
C PHE A 258 3.51 -9.84 12.01
N GLU A 259 2.79 -10.44 12.98
CA GLU A 259 3.23 -10.50 14.39
C GLU A 259 4.52 -11.28 14.56
N TRP A 260 4.70 -12.37 13.86
CA TRP A 260 5.88 -13.21 13.92
C TRP A 260 7.17 -12.52 13.43
N LEU A 261 7.09 -11.41 12.68
CA LEU A 261 8.26 -10.61 12.28
C LEU A 261 8.68 -9.56 13.33
N ARG A 262 7.76 -9.14 14.19
CA ARG A 262 7.98 -8.02 15.12
C ARG A 262 8.83 -8.41 16.32
N GLY A 263 8.97 -9.69 16.54
CA GLY A 263 9.45 -10.20 17.82
C GLY A 263 8.35 -10.11 18.89
N GLY A 264 8.42 -10.97 19.88
CA GLY A 264 7.45 -11.02 20.99
C GLY A 264 7.63 -12.33 21.75
N GLY A 265 7.34 -12.33 23.04
CA GLY A 265 7.64 -13.47 23.89
C GLY A 265 9.14 -13.79 23.89
N SER A 266 9.51 -14.96 23.38
CA SER A 266 10.91 -15.41 23.27
C SER A 266 11.55 -15.19 21.88
N SER A 267 10.80 -14.70 20.92
CA SER A 267 11.31 -14.48 19.55
C SER A 267 11.82 -13.04 19.38
N PRO A 268 13.07 -12.83 18.90
CA PRO A 268 13.58 -11.49 18.63
C PRO A 268 12.98 -10.91 17.35
N LEU A 269 12.96 -9.56 17.25
CA LEU A 269 12.71 -8.86 16.00
C LEU A 269 13.69 -9.33 14.92
N ASP A 270 13.18 -9.62 13.71
CA ASP A 270 14.05 -9.93 12.56
C ASP A 270 15.06 -8.79 12.34
N LYS A 271 16.35 -9.13 12.33
CA LYS A 271 17.44 -8.16 12.20
C LYS A 271 17.34 -7.32 10.95
N ARG A 272 16.94 -7.90 9.82
CA ARG A 272 16.80 -7.25 8.51
C ARG A 272 15.66 -6.23 8.53
N LEU A 273 14.55 -6.58 9.16
CA LEU A 273 13.44 -5.65 9.40
C LEU A 273 13.88 -4.54 10.37
N GLY A 274 14.62 -4.88 11.43
CA GLY A 274 15.18 -3.91 12.35
C GLY A 274 16.09 -2.88 11.70
N GLU A 275 16.93 -3.28 10.73
CA GLU A 275 17.75 -2.35 9.93
C GLU A 275 16.90 -1.33 9.16
N MET A 276 15.82 -1.77 8.50
CA MET A 276 14.91 -0.87 7.78
C MET A 276 14.16 0.07 8.73
N ILE A 277 13.69 -0.44 9.85
CA ILE A 277 13.02 0.36 10.89
C ILE A 277 13.97 1.42 11.46
N ALA A 278 15.25 1.09 11.66
CA ALA A 278 16.25 2.06 12.12
C ALA A 278 16.44 3.21 11.13
N ILE A 279 16.41 2.92 9.81
CA ILE A 279 16.44 3.96 8.78
C ILE A 279 15.24 4.90 8.90
N VAL A 280 14.03 4.36 9.09
CA VAL A 280 12.82 5.19 9.26
C VAL A 280 12.94 6.03 10.54
N LYS A 281 13.23 5.41 11.68
CA LYS A 281 13.33 6.10 12.97
C LYS A 281 14.39 7.21 12.98
N GLY A 282 15.51 7.00 12.28
CA GLY A 282 16.59 7.98 12.18
C GLY A 282 16.25 9.25 11.40
N LYS A 283 15.03 9.35 10.84
CA LYS A 283 14.55 10.52 10.09
C LYS A 283 13.55 11.38 10.85
N ALA A 284 13.22 10.99 12.08
CA ALA A 284 12.40 11.81 12.94
C ALA A 284 13.17 13.06 13.38
N ASP A 285 12.50 14.20 13.45
CA ASP A 285 13.02 15.39 14.11
C ASP A 285 12.99 15.23 15.65
N ASP A 286 13.48 16.26 16.35
CA ASP A 286 13.55 16.28 17.82
C ASP A 286 12.16 16.17 18.50
N GLN A 287 11.08 16.45 17.76
CA GLN A 287 9.70 16.31 18.21
C GLN A 287 9.07 14.98 17.79
N GLY A 288 9.80 14.11 17.13
CA GLY A 288 9.31 12.82 16.63
C GLY A 288 8.46 12.90 15.38
N ARG A 289 8.51 14.01 14.63
CA ARG A 289 7.77 14.25 13.40
C ARG A 289 8.61 13.92 12.18
N PHE A 290 7.95 13.63 11.06
CA PHE A 290 8.62 13.21 9.82
C PHE A 290 8.31 14.17 8.67
N THR A 291 9.36 14.65 8.00
CA THR A 291 9.26 15.48 6.80
C THR A 291 9.43 14.62 5.55
N PRO A 292 8.58 14.77 4.51
CA PRO A 292 8.77 14.06 3.25
C PRO A 292 10.09 14.43 2.58
N GLU A 293 10.87 13.44 2.17
CA GLU A 293 12.16 13.65 1.45
C GLU A 293 11.97 13.57 -0.07
N SER A 294 10.88 12.98 -0.51
CA SER A 294 10.45 12.93 -1.89
C SER A 294 8.93 13.10 -1.95
N ILE A 295 8.41 13.57 -3.09
CA ILE A 295 6.98 13.83 -3.27
C ILE A 295 6.48 13.25 -4.59
N TRP A 296 5.20 12.92 -4.61
CA TRP A 296 4.46 12.66 -5.82
C TRP A 296 3.79 13.95 -6.28
N GLN A 297 4.12 14.48 -7.45
CA GLN A 297 3.60 15.76 -7.93
C GLN A 297 2.05 15.81 -8.02
N ALA A 298 1.43 14.67 -8.30
CA ALA A 298 -0.02 14.55 -8.32
C ALA A 298 -0.69 14.78 -6.94
N TRP A 299 0.09 14.78 -5.87
CA TRP A 299 -0.37 14.89 -4.47
C TRP A 299 0.15 16.17 -3.78
N ARG A 300 0.63 17.15 -4.55
CA ARG A 300 1.25 18.39 -4.02
C ARG A 300 0.32 19.22 -3.12
N ASP A 301 -0.99 19.06 -3.25
CA ASP A 301 -1.97 19.82 -2.47
C ASP A 301 -2.31 19.15 -1.12
N TRP A 302 -1.67 18.03 -0.78
CA TRP A 302 -1.76 17.34 0.49
C TRP A 302 -0.59 17.73 1.40
N ASP A 303 -0.74 17.57 2.72
CA ASP A 303 0.31 17.92 3.70
C ASP A 303 1.65 17.21 3.44
N PHE A 304 1.61 16.01 2.89
CA PHE A 304 2.79 15.23 2.48
C PHE A 304 3.28 15.58 1.05
N GLY A 305 2.65 16.48 0.35
CA GLY A 305 3.00 16.90 -1.01
C GLY A 305 4.10 17.96 -1.08
N GLN A 306 4.83 18.18 0.00
CA GLN A 306 5.91 19.15 0.15
C GLN A 306 7.09 18.55 0.95
N LYS A 307 8.26 19.24 0.99
CA LYS A 307 9.50 18.75 1.63
C LYS A 307 10.10 19.75 2.64
N ARG A 308 9.31 20.70 3.10
CA ARG A 308 9.80 21.80 3.96
C ARG A 308 9.47 21.58 5.41
N GLU A 309 8.31 21.02 5.68
CA GLU A 309 7.73 20.89 7.01
C GLU A 309 7.32 19.46 7.28
N PRO A 310 7.24 19.04 8.55
CA PRO A 310 6.71 17.74 8.92
C PRO A 310 5.28 17.54 8.40
N SER A 311 5.01 16.35 7.89
CA SER A 311 3.69 15.93 7.47
C SER A 311 3.02 15.10 8.55
N ALA A 312 1.82 15.50 8.92
CA ALA A 312 1.04 14.78 9.93
C ALA A 312 0.64 13.38 9.42
N TRP A 313 0.31 13.26 8.13
CA TRP A 313 0.00 11.95 7.53
C TRP A 313 1.22 11.02 7.50
N LEU A 314 2.38 11.51 7.06
CA LEU A 314 3.61 10.72 7.03
C LEU A 314 4.02 10.30 8.44
N THR A 315 3.94 11.22 9.40
CA THR A 315 4.24 10.97 10.81
C THR A 315 3.31 9.89 11.40
N LEU A 316 2.02 9.96 11.12
CA LEU A 316 1.06 8.95 11.53
C LEU A 316 1.44 7.55 11.01
N ILE A 317 1.82 7.42 9.74
CA ILE A 317 2.25 6.13 9.17
C ILE A 317 3.49 5.60 9.89
N ALA A 318 4.49 6.43 10.13
CA ALA A 318 5.71 6.02 10.83
C ALA A 318 5.43 5.62 12.30
N LEU A 319 4.52 6.33 12.98
CA LEU A 319 4.12 5.99 14.35
C LEU A 319 3.32 4.69 14.43
N ARG A 320 2.52 4.33 13.41
CA ARG A 320 1.86 3.02 13.35
C ARG A 320 2.88 1.88 13.32
N VAL A 321 3.96 2.04 12.55
CA VAL A 321 5.07 1.07 12.55
C VAL A 321 5.66 0.94 13.94
N SER A 322 5.96 2.07 14.60
CA SER A 322 6.53 2.09 15.95
C SER A 322 5.60 1.46 16.99
N LYS A 323 4.30 1.77 16.93
CA LYS A 323 3.30 1.20 17.86
C LYS A 323 3.20 -0.31 17.74
N ARG A 324 3.21 -0.88 16.53
CA ARG A 324 3.14 -2.32 16.32
C ARG A 324 4.35 -3.07 16.92
N LEU A 325 5.49 -2.41 17.00
CA LEU A 325 6.70 -3.00 17.62
C LEU A 325 6.68 -2.98 19.14
N SER A 326 5.79 -2.17 19.74
CA SER A 326 5.66 -2.03 21.18
C SER A 326 4.45 -2.81 21.74
N ALA A 327 3.67 -3.44 20.87
CA ALA A 327 2.50 -4.23 21.20
C ALA A 327 2.87 -5.72 21.36
#